data_4df11f83e63206d53dac5a731d128d85
#
_entry.id   4df11f83e63206d53dac5a731d128d85
#
_cell.length_a   1.000
_cell.length_b   1.000
_cell.length_c   1.000
_cell.angle_alpha   90.00
_cell.angle_beta   90.00
_cell.angle_gamma   90.00
#
_symmetry.space_group_name_H-M   'P 1'
#
loop_
_entity.id
_entity.type
_entity.pdbx_description
1 polymer ?
#
loop_
_entity_poly.entity_id
_entity_poly.type
_entity_poly.pdbx_seq_one_letter_code
_entity_poly.pdbx_strand_id
1 'polypeptide(L)'
;PLVYTVHDLRNPHQVDPAPHRAALDVLVPAADRLITLTPGAAQEITRRWNRTATVLPHPHVVEQPRLSLPRPSRDRFRVGLHAKSVRPNMAVLPVVRVLAETLAELPDADLVVNVHHEVGDPGAHAHAPDVLDELRALEARGLLHLHVHDYFDDDALWDYLSGLDLSVLPYAFGTHSGWLEACHDLGTAVAAPTCGFYAEQRPCLSYGNTAEDGLDGESLRAAVLEAYRTRPAWRASGAARAAERAAVARAHRNLYHDLTR
;
A
#
# COMPACT_ATOMS: atom_id res chain seq x y z
N PRO A 1 31.43 -5.20 -5.73
CA PRO A 1 30.60 -4.88 -4.55
C PRO A 1 29.13 -5.10 -4.85
N LEU A 2 28.38 -5.55 -3.84
CA LEU A 2 26.94 -5.77 -3.87
C LEU A 2 26.24 -4.77 -2.96
N VAL A 3 25.35 -3.95 -3.53
CA VAL A 3 24.40 -3.12 -2.78
C VAL A 3 23.02 -3.76 -2.90
N TYR A 4 22.42 -4.08 -1.77
CA TYR A 4 21.11 -4.71 -1.77
C TYR A 4 20.08 -3.85 -1.03
N THR A 5 18.96 -3.54 -1.71
CA THR A 5 17.83 -2.87 -1.09
C THR A 5 16.84 -3.92 -0.57
N VAL A 6 16.74 -4.02 0.74
CA VAL A 6 15.74 -4.87 1.42
C VAL A 6 14.43 -4.11 1.40
N HIS A 7 13.67 -4.24 0.31
CA HIS A 7 12.36 -3.64 0.16
C HIS A 7 11.30 -4.43 0.92
N ASP A 8 11.32 -5.76 0.79
CA ASP A 8 10.38 -6.65 1.46
C ASP A 8 11.10 -7.61 2.41
N LEU A 9 10.61 -7.68 3.64
CA LEU A 9 11.03 -8.67 4.64
C LEU A 9 10.19 -9.96 4.56
N ARG A 10 9.04 -9.89 3.88
CA ARG A 10 8.20 -11.00 3.46
C ARG A 10 7.60 -10.67 2.10
N ASN A 11 7.80 -11.56 1.12
CA ASN A 11 7.32 -11.35 -0.25
C ASN A 11 5.79 -11.38 -0.30
N PRO A 12 5.12 -10.29 -0.73
CA PRO A 12 3.66 -10.21 -0.77
C PRO A 12 3.00 -11.12 -1.81
N HIS A 13 3.79 -11.68 -2.74
CA HIS A 13 3.32 -12.55 -3.82
C HIS A 13 3.42 -14.04 -3.48
N GLN A 14 3.98 -14.40 -2.34
CA GLN A 14 4.21 -15.81 -1.96
C GLN A 14 3.40 -16.18 -0.71
N VAL A 15 2.64 -17.28 -0.81
CA VAL A 15 1.94 -17.89 0.34
C VAL A 15 2.98 -18.41 1.33
N ASP A 16 3.92 -19.23 0.85
CA ASP A 16 5.02 -19.76 1.67
C ASP A 16 6.14 -18.72 1.78
N PRO A 17 6.47 -18.23 2.98
CA PRO A 17 7.55 -17.28 3.19
C PRO A 17 8.96 -17.91 3.10
N ALA A 18 9.08 -19.25 3.14
CA ALA A 18 10.36 -19.93 3.28
C ALA A 18 11.34 -19.67 2.10
N PRO A 19 10.93 -19.70 0.82
CA PRO A 19 11.85 -19.41 -0.28
C PRO A 19 12.43 -18.00 -0.24
N HIS A 20 11.58 -17.00 0.06
CA HIS A 20 12.03 -15.61 0.15
C HIS A 20 12.94 -15.41 1.36
N ARG A 21 12.62 -16.03 2.51
CA ARG A 21 13.47 -15.99 3.70
C ARG A 21 14.85 -16.58 3.41
N ALA A 22 14.91 -17.76 2.77
CA ALA A 22 16.16 -18.38 2.40
C ALA A 22 17.00 -17.50 1.47
N ALA A 23 16.38 -16.80 0.52
CA ALA A 23 17.07 -15.84 -0.33
C ALA A 23 17.64 -14.66 0.48
N LEU A 24 16.87 -14.09 1.41
CA LEU A 24 17.35 -13.02 2.29
C LEU A 24 18.49 -13.48 3.19
N ASP A 25 18.45 -14.71 3.72
CA ASP A 25 19.50 -15.28 4.57
C ASP A 25 20.83 -15.43 3.84
N VAL A 26 20.83 -15.48 2.50
CA VAL A 26 22.03 -15.44 1.66
C VAL A 26 22.40 -13.99 1.27
N LEU A 27 21.45 -13.22 0.75
CA LEU A 27 21.72 -11.92 0.17
C LEU A 27 22.10 -10.86 1.21
N VAL A 28 21.40 -10.84 2.36
CA VAL A 28 21.63 -9.82 3.39
C VAL A 28 23.02 -9.93 4.01
N PRO A 29 23.52 -11.14 4.43
CA PRO A 29 24.90 -11.28 4.89
C PRO A 29 25.96 -10.99 3.80
N ALA A 30 25.68 -11.34 2.55
CA ALA A 30 26.63 -11.21 1.45
C ALA A 30 26.79 -9.79 0.89
N ALA A 31 25.81 -8.91 1.15
CA ALA A 31 25.85 -7.54 0.63
C ALA A 31 26.91 -6.68 1.31
N ASP A 32 27.68 -5.90 0.54
CA ASP A 32 28.63 -4.93 1.07
C ASP A 32 27.91 -3.75 1.76
N ARG A 33 26.75 -3.36 1.24
CA ARG A 33 25.88 -2.33 1.82
C ARG A 33 24.42 -2.74 1.69
N LEU A 34 23.66 -2.40 2.72
CA LEU A 34 22.21 -2.61 2.75
C LEU A 34 21.48 -1.27 2.78
N ILE A 35 20.38 -1.21 2.06
CA ILE A 35 19.42 -0.11 2.07
C ILE A 35 18.06 -0.66 2.46
N THR A 36 17.28 0.12 3.20
CA THR A 36 15.85 -0.12 3.42
C THR A 36 15.11 1.21 3.51
N LEU A 37 13.77 1.20 3.63
CA LEU A 37 12.98 2.41 3.42
C LEU A 37 12.50 3.05 4.73
N THR A 38 12.53 2.31 5.86
CA THR A 38 12.03 2.79 7.16
C THR A 38 12.96 2.37 8.31
N PRO A 39 12.96 3.13 9.42
CA PRO A 39 13.75 2.78 10.61
C PRO A 39 13.37 1.42 11.19
N GLY A 40 12.07 1.07 11.27
CA GLY A 40 11.63 -0.22 11.80
C GLY A 40 12.11 -1.40 10.93
N ALA A 41 12.10 -1.26 9.60
CA ALA A 41 12.67 -2.28 8.72
C ALA A 41 14.19 -2.43 8.93
N ALA A 42 14.91 -1.33 9.16
CA ALA A 42 16.35 -1.37 9.48
C ALA A 42 16.62 -2.08 10.82
N GLN A 43 15.79 -1.83 11.84
CA GLN A 43 15.87 -2.54 13.13
C GLN A 43 15.61 -4.03 12.96
N GLU A 44 14.63 -4.41 12.15
CA GLU A 44 14.33 -5.81 11.88
C GLU A 44 15.47 -6.51 11.13
N ILE A 45 16.13 -5.84 10.18
CA ILE A 45 17.34 -6.34 9.52
C ILE A 45 18.45 -6.57 10.55
N THR A 46 18.65 -5.62 11.46
CA THR A 46 19.66 -5.77 12.53
C THR A 46 19.33 -6.95 13.44
N ARG A 47 18.06 -7.08 13.82
CA ARG A 47 17.60 -8.17 14.70
C ARG A 47 17.78 -9.57 14.06
N ARG A 48 17.48 -9.70 12.76
CA ARG A 48 17.54 -11.01 12.05
C ARG A 48 18.94 -11.41 11.64
N TRP A 49 19.73 -10.47 11.14
CA TRP A 49 21.03 -10.79 10.50
C TRP A 49 22.22 -10.09 11.14
N ASN A 50 22.04 -9.33 12.22
CA ASN A 50 23.09 -8.51 12.86
C ASN A 50 23.82 -7.61 11.83
N ARG A 51 23.07 -7.05 10.90
CA ARG A 51 23.56 -6.15 9.83
C ARG A 51 22.87 -4.79 9.93
N THR A 52 23.61 -3.72 9.67
CA THR A 52 23.04 -2.37 9.57
C THR A 52 22.62 -2.06 8.15
N ALA A 53 21.46 -1.40 7.99
CA ALA A 53 20.98 -0.90 6.73
C ALA A 53 20.88 0.64 6.75
N THR A 54 21.26 1.28 5.65
CA THR A 54 21.00 2.72 5.46
C THR A 54 19.52 2.92 5.17
N VAL A 55 18.87 3.79 5.92
CA VAL A 55 17.46 4.14 5.66
C VAL A 55 17.41 5.24 4.61
N LEU A 56 16.84 4.95 3.46
CA LEU A 56 16.53 5.92 2.41
C LEU A 56 15.03 5.85 2.12
N PRO A 57 14.29 6.96 2.25
CA PRO A 57 12.85 6.95 2.09
C PRO A 57 12.46 6.54 0.67
N HIS A 58 11.26 5.96 0.54
CA HIS A 58 10.69 5.63 -0.76
C HIS A 58 10.54 6.90 -1.60
N PRO A 59 11.02 6.93 -2.85
CA PRO A 59 10.84 8.10 -3.73
C PRO A 59 9.36 8.32 -4.07
N HIS A 60 9.02 9.52 -4.56
CA HIS A 60 7.68 9.75 -5.12
C HIS A 60 7.40 8.82 -6.31
N VAL A 61 6.15 8.43 -6.46
CA VAL A 61 5.68 7.52 -7.51
C VAL A 61 5.01 8.31 -8.64
N VAL A 62 4.27 9.36 -8.28
CA VAL A 62 3.55 10.20 -9.24
C VAL A 62 4.48 11.24 -9.85
N GLU A 63 4.37 11.51 -11.16
CA GLU A 63 5.20 12.49 -11.87
C GLU A 63 4.96 13.91 -11.36
N GLN A 64 6.03 14.72 -11.42
CA GLN A 64 6.04 16.09 -10.88
C GLN A 64 4.88 16.98 -11.37
N PRO A 65 4.51 17.02 -12.66
CA PRO A 65 3.39 17.85 -13.11
C PRO A 65 2.07 17.48 -12.43
N ARG A 66 1.84 16.19 -12.22
CA ARG A 66 0.60 15.65 -11.61
C ARG A 66 0.47 16.01 -10.13
N LEU A 67 1.59 16.12 -9.41
CA LEU A 67 1.63 16.52 -7.99
C LEU A 67 1.02 17.91 -7.73
N SER A 68 1.01 18.76 -8.74
CA SER A 68 0.52 20.14 -8.63
C SER A 68 -0.96 20.29 -9.01
N LEU A 69 -1.59 19.27 -9.57
CA LEU A 69 -2.99 19.36 -9.99
C LEU A 69 -3.93 19.40 -8.76
N PRO A 70 -4.99 20.22 -8.80
CA PRO A 70 -5.99 20.23 -7.73
C PRO A 70 -6.71 18.88 -7.64
N ARG A 71 -7.11 18.50 -6.45
CA ARG A 71 -7.98 17.34 -6.27
C ARG A 71 -9.40 17.67 -6.74
N PRO A 72 -10.12 16.70 -7.33
CA PRO A 72 -11.53 16.88 -7.63
C PRO A 72 -12.34 17.15 -6.35
N SER A 73 -13.26 18.11 -6.38
CA SER A 73 -14.24 18.31 -5.32
C SER A 73 -15.30 17.22 -5.37
N ARG A 74 -15.82 16.80 -4.21
CA ARG A 74 -16.88 15.79 -4.08
C ARG A 74 -17.82 16.09 -2.96
N ASP A 75 -19.07 15.68 -3.18
CA ASP A 75 -20.15 15.84 -2.20
C ASP A 75 -20.22 14.61 -1.26
N ARG A 76 -19.65 13.46 -1.65
CA ARG A 76 -19.68 12.21 -0.88
C ARG A 76 -18.29 11.75 -0.49
N PHE A 77 -18.19 11.14 0.68
CA PHE A 77 -16.96 10.49 1.16
C PHE A 77 -16.73 9.17 0.44
N ARG A 78 -15.67 9.11 -0.35
CA ARG A 78 -15.38 7.92 -1.15
C ARG A 78 -14.22 7.14 -0.60
N VAL A 79 -14.52 5.90 -0.19
CA VAL A 79 -13.55 4.92 0.27
C VAL A 79 -13.25 3.95 -0.87
N GLY A 80 -11.98 3.74 -1.18
CA GLY A 80 -11.53 2.82 -2.22
C GLY A 80 -10.72 1.66 -1.69
N LEU A 81 -10.98 0.46 -2.22
CA LEU A 81 -10.14 -0.70 -2.06
C LEU A 81 -9.78 -1.23 -3.45
N HIS A 82 -8.48 -1.35 -3.73
CA HIS A 82 -8.00 -1.85 -5.02
C HIS A 82 -7.35 -3.21 -4.86
N ALA A 83 -8.05 -4.25 -5.31
CA ALA A 83 -7.57 -5.61 -5.33
C ALA A 83 -7.16 -6.00 -6.76
N LYS A 84 -6.09 -5.38 -7.26
CA LYS A 84 -5.54 -5.59 -8.60
C LYS A 84 -5.52 -7.05 -9.03
N SER A 85 -4.85 -7.87 -8.24
CA SER A 85 -4.91 -9.33 -8.29
C SER A 85 -5.03 -9.79 -6.84
N VAL A 86 -5.91 -10.71 -6.54
CA VAL A 86 -6.09 -11.19 -5.15
C VAL A 86 -4.81 -11.92 -4.72
N ARG A 87 -3.80 -11.13 -4.30
CA ARG A 87 -2.49 -11.66 -3.90
C ARG A 87 -2.57 -12.33 -2.54
N PRO A 88 -1.63 -13.26 -2.23
CA PRO A 88 -1.62 -13.98 -0.95
C PRO A 88 -1.60 -13.09 0.29
N ASN A 89 -1.04 -11.88 0.18
CA ASN A 89 -1.00 -10.93 1.29
C ASN A 89 -2.29 -10.12 1.49
N MET A 90 -3.31 -10.30 0.64
CA MET A 90 -4.52 -9.47 0.67
C MET A 90 -5.69 -10.19 1.35
N ALA A 91 -6.19 -9.61 2.43
CA ALA A 91 -7.42 -10.04 3.13
C ALA A 91 -8.64 -9.28 2.55
N VAL A 92 -8.92 -9.44 1.24
CA VAL A 92 -9.91 -8.64 0.51
C VAL A 92 -11.29 -8.74 1.13
N LEU A 93 -11.86 -9.93 1.21
CA LEU A 93 -13.24 -10.12 1.67
C LEU A 93 -13.46 -9.72 3.14
N PRO A 94 -12.60 -10.12 4.10
CA PRO A 94 -12.75 -9.67 5.48
C PRO A 94 -12.76 -8.13 5.59
N VAL A 95 -11.84 -7.45 4.89
CA VAL A 95 -11.75 -5.98 4.92
C VAL A 95 -12.97 -5.35 4.24
N VAL A 96 -13.40 -5.83 3.06
CA VAL A 96 -14.57 -5.29 2.34
C VAL A 96 -15.85 -5.43 3.16
N ARG A 97 -16.06 -6.54 3.88
CA ARG A 97 -17.24 -6.72 4.73
C ARG A 97 -17.34 -5.65 5.82
N VAL A 98 -16.22 -5.40 6.53
CA VAL A 98 -16.18 -4.35 7.56
C VAL A 98 -16.40 -2.97 6.95
N LEU A 99 -15.81 -2.68 5.79
CA LEU A 99 -16.01 -1.42 5.09
C LEU A 99 -17.47 -1.23 4.66
N ALA A 100 -18.08 -2.26 4.07
CA ALA A 100 -19.46 -2.22 3.60
C ALA A 100 -20.45 -1.98 4.76
N GLU A 101 -20.28 -2.67 5.87
CA GLU A 101 -21.08 -2.48 7.09
C GLU A 101 -20.88 -1.08 7.66
N THR A 102 -19.63 -0.63 7.77
CA THR A 102 -19.32 0.69 8.34
C THR A 102 -19.90 1.84 7.50
N LEU A 103 -19.75 1.76 6.17
CA LEU A 103 -20.17 2.83 5.28
C LEU A 103 -21.69 2.85 5.06
N ALA A 104 -22.39 1.71 5.23
CA ALA A 104 -23.84 1.68 5.20
C ALA A 104 -24.51 2.51 6.30
N GLU A 105 -23.78 2.82 7.39
CA GLU A 105 -24.27 3.68 8.47
C GLU A 105 -24.02 5.18 8.19
N LEU A 106 -23.24 5.51 7.15
CA LEU A 106 -22.86 6.89 6.83
C LEU A 106 -23.65 7.41 5.63
N PRO A 107 -24.47 8.48 5.79
CA PRO A 107 -25.43 8.90 4.76
C PRO A 107 -24.78 9.36 3.46
N ASP A 108 -23.57 9.91 3.53
CA ASP A 108 -22.85 10.50 2.40
C ASP A 108 -21.51 9.80 2.14
N ALA A 109 -21.52 8.47 2.18
CA ALA A 109 -20.34 7.65 1.93
C ALA A 109 -20.56 6.60 0.84
N ASP A 110 -19.51 6.33 0.07
CA ASP A 110 -19.50 5.31 -0.98
C ASP A 110 -18.28 4.39 -0.80
N LEU A 111 -18.48 3.10 -0.99
CA LEU A 111 -17.40 2.12 -1.14
C LEU A 111 -17.20 1.77 -2.62
N VAL A 112 -15.98 1.95 -3.10
CA VAL A 112 -15.58 1.56 -4.46
C VAL A 112 -14.54 0.47 -4.37
N VAL A 113 -14.83 -0.69 -4.96
CA VAL A 113 -13.92 -1.83 -5.01
C VAL A 113 -13.51 -2.07 -6.45
N ASN A 114 -12.20 -2.03 -6.71
CA ASN A 114 -11.64 -2.29 -8.03
C ASN A 114 -10.93 -3.64 -8.05
N VAL A 115 -11.22 -4.45 -9.06
CA VAL A 115 -10.53 -5.72 -9.34
C VAL A 115 -10.21 -5.80 -10.84
N HIS A 116 -9.11 -6.47 -11.19
CA HIS A 116 -8.84 -6.76 -12.58
C HIS A 116 -9.71 -7.91 -13.09
N HIS A 117 -10.01 -7.89 -14.39
CA HIS A 117 -10.78 -8.95 -15.04
C HIS A 117 -10.18 -10.35 -14.85
N GLU A 118 -8.84 -10.44 -14.70
CA GLU A 118 -8.12 -11.68 -14.42
C GLU A 118 -8.62 -12.43 -13.17
N VAL A 119 -9.23 -11.72 -12.21
CA VAL A 119 -9.81 -12.34 -11.01
C VAL A 119 -10.96 -13.27 -11.38
N GLY A 120 -11.67 -12.97 -12.45
CA GLY A 120 -12.76 -13.80 -12.99
C GLY A 120 -12.33 -14.76 -14.12
N ASP A 121 -11.10 -14.68 -14.62
CA ASP A 121 -10.61 -15.51 -15.74
C ASP A 121 -10.04 -16.83 -15.23
N PRO A 122 -10.67 -18.00 -15.57
CA PRO A 122 -10.16 -19.31 -15.17
C PRO A 122 -8.73 -19.63 -15.64
N GLY A 123 -8.25 -18.97 -16.69
CA GLY A 123 -6.90 -19.14 -17.23
C GLY A 123 -5.84 -18.27 -16.55
N ALA A 124 -6.25 -17.30 -15.76
CA ALA A 124 -5.33 -16.36 -15.12
C ALA A 124 -4.78 -16.87 -13.78
N HIS A 125 -3.52 -16.48 -13.50
CA HIS A 125 -2.90 -16.78 -12.20
C HIS A 125 -3.63 -16.11 -11.01
N ALA A 126 -4.30 -15.00 -11.26
CA ALA A 126 -5.05 -14.24 -10.26
C ALA A 126 -6.50 -14.72 -10.07
N HIS A 127 -6.89 -15.87 -10.70
CA HIS A 127 -8.25 -16.38 -10.64
C HIS A 127 -8.71 -16.63 -9.21
N ALA A 128 -9.76 -15.93 -8.79
CA ALA A 128 -10.38 -16.02 -7.46
C ALA A 128 -11.91 -15.79 -7.58
N PRO A 129 -12.64 -16.74 -8.17
CA PRO A 129 -14.07 -16.58 -8.48
C PRO A 129 -14.91 -16.33 -7.23
N ASP A 130 -14.63 -17.02 -6.12
CA ASP A 130 -15.36 -16.84 -4.87
C ASP A 130 -15.30 -15.40 -4.35
N VAL A 131 -14.13 -14.73 -4.53
CA VAL A 131 -13.97 -13.32 -4.17
C VAL A 131 -14.85 -12.44 -5.05
N LEU A 132 -14.82 -12.68 -6.35
CA LEU A 132 -15.58 -11.88 -7.32
C LEU A 132 -17.09 -12.07 -7.12
N ASP A 133 -17.54 -13.28 -6.87
CA ASP A 133 -18.97 -13.61 -6.67
C ASP A 133 -19.52 -12.95 -5.40
N GLU A 134 -18.73 -12.95 -4.32
CA GLU A 134 -19.14 -12.25 -3.09
C GLU A 134 -19.16 -10.72 -3.28
N LEU A 135 -18.19 -10.15 -3.99
CA LEU A 135 -18.18 -8.70 -4.31
C LEU A 135 -19.44 -8.34 -5.13
N ARG A 136 -19.82 -9.14 -6.11
CA ARG A 136 -21.07 -8.96 -6.89
C ARG A 136 -22.32 -9.07 -6.00
N ALA A 137 -22.34 -9.99 -5.06
CA ALA A 137 -23.44 -10.13 -4.12
C ALA A 137 -23.58 -8.90 -3.20
N LEU A 138 -22.47 -8.31 -2.76
CA LEU A 138 -22.49 -7.07 -1.99
C LEU A 138 -22.93 -5.86 -2.84
N GLU A 139 -22.51 -5.79 -4.09
CA GLU A 139 -22.95 -4.76 -5.04
C GLU A 139 -24.46 -4.87 -5.31
N ALA A 140 -24.98 -6.07 -5.54
CA ALA A 140 -26.42 -6.31 -5.75
C ALA A 140 -27.27 -5.88 -4.54
N ARG A 141 -26.69 -5.82 -3.35
CA ARG A 141 -27.29 -5.29 -2.13
C ARG A 141 -27.13 -3.78 -1.97
N GLY A 142 -26.45 -3.10 -2.90
CA GLY A 142 -26.18 -1.66 -2.85
C GLY A 142 -25.16 -1.25 -1.80
N LEU A 143 -24.28 -2.15 -1.36
CA LEU A 143 -23.30 -1.91 -0.29
C LEU A 143 -21.94 -1.44 -0.81
N LEU A 144 -21.68 -1.57 -2.10
CA LEU A 144 -20.47 -1.10 -2.76
C LEU A 144 -20.73 -0.89 -4.26
N HIS A 145 -19.78 -0.23 -4.92
CA HIS A 145 -19.66 -0.16 -6.37
C HIS A 145 -18.47 -1.01 -6.80
N LEU A 146 -18.71 -2.05 -7.59
CA LEU A 146 -17.69 -2.94 -8.09
C LEU A 146 -17.25 -2.52 -9.50
N HIS A 147 -15.96 -2.31 -9.67
CA HIS A 147 -15.36 -2.06 -10.99
C HIS A 147 -14.44 -3.24 -11.34
N VAL A 148 -14.85 -4.02 -12.35
CA VAL A 148 -14.01 -5.06 -12.96
C VAL A 148 -13.45 -4.48 -14.25
N HIS A 149 -12.13 -4.34 -14.33
CA HIS A 149 -11.49 -3.60 -15.43
C HIS A 149 -10.12 -4.17 -15.80
N ASP A 150 -9.60 -3.73 -16.95
CA ASP A 150 -8.22 -3.97 -17.35
C ASP A 150 -7.23 -3.16 -16.50
N TYR A 151 -5.93 -3.38 -16.72
CA TYR A 151 -4.90 -2.58 -16.05
C TYR A 151 -5.10 -1.10 -16.38
N PHE A 152 -5.12 -0.28 -15.34
CA PHE A 152 -5.05 1.16 -15.53
C PHE A 152 -3.72 1.55 -16.16
N ASP A 153 -3.74 2.48 -17.11
CA ASP A 153 -2.56 3.29 -17.37
C ASP A 153 -2.30 4.26 -16.21
N ASP A 154 -1.18 4.95 -16.25
CA ASP A 154 -0.77 5.83 -15.16
C ASP A 154 -1.79 6.96 -14.94
N ASP A 155 -2.31 7.56 -16.00
CA ASP A 155 -3.29 8.64 -15.92
C ASP A 155 -4.60 8.18 -15.26
N ALA A 156 -5.15 7.06 -15.72
CA ALA A 156 -6.36 6.48 -15.14
C ALA A 156 -6.16 6.08 -13.67
N LEU A 157 -4.97 5.55 -13.32
CA LEU A 157 -4.62 5.21 -11.94
C LEU A 157 -4.58 6.45 -11.04
N TRP A 158 -3.94 7.53 -11.51
CA TRP A 158 -3.86 8.77 -10.74
C TRP A 158 -5.21 9.46 -10.62
N ASP A 159 -6.06 9.41 -11.64
CA ASP A 159 -7.43 9.90 -11.58
C ASP A 159 -8.26 9.10 -10.59
N TYR A 160 -8.17 7.78 -10.60
CA TYR A 160 -8.82 6.92 -9.61
C TYR A 160 -8.37 7.29 -8.19
N LEU A 161 -7.06 7.31 -7.92
CA LEU A 161 -6.54 7.60 -6.59
C LEU A 161 -6.90 9.01 -6.10
N SER A 162 -6.70 10.04 -6.92
CA SER A 162 -7.11 11.41 -6.56
C SER A 162 -8.62 11.51 -6.38
N GLY A 163 -9.35 10.54 -6.94
CA GLY A 163 -10.75 10.26 -6.86
C GLY A 163 -11.25 9.74 -5.51
N LEU A 164 -10.42 9.37 -4.57
CA LEU A 164 -10.78 8.80 -3.26
C LEU A 164 -10.51 9.80 -2.14
N ASP A 165 -11.32 9.77 -1.09
CA ASP A 165 -11.00 10.43 0.19
C ASP A 165 -10.12 9.53 1.06
N LEU A 166 -10.40 8.22 1.04
CA LEU A 166 -9.65 7.21 1.77
C LEU A 166 -9.37 6.00 0.89
N SER A 167 -8.12 5.56 0.81
CA SER A 167 -7.73 4.27 0.25
C SER A 167 -7.39 3.30 1.37
N VAL A 168 -7.97 2.09 1.34
CA VAL A 168 -7.71 1.06 2.35
C VAL A 168 -6.77 0.00 1.77
N LEU A 169 -5.67 -0.28 2.46
CA LEU A 169 -4.72 -1.33 2.09
C LEU A 169 -5.11 -2.63 2.78
N PRO A 170 -5.63 -3.65 2.07
CA PRO A 170 -6.15 -4.87 2.70
C PRO A 170 -5.07 -5.91 3.00
N TYR A 171 -3.89 -5.50 3.45
CA TYR A 171 -2.76 -6.42 3.61
C TYR A 171 -2.76 -7.09 4.99
N ALA A 172 -2.51 -8.41 5.00
CA ALA A 172 -2.26 -9.20 6.21
C ALA A 172 -0.76 -9.35 6.49
N PHE A 173 0.10 -9.13 5.50
CA PHE A 173 1.55 -9.04 5.65
C PHE A 173 2.16 -8.17 4.55
N GLY A 174 3.28 -7.55 4.85
CA GLY A 174 4.02 -6.65 3.96
C GLY A 174 5.11 -5.91 4.72
N THR A 175 5.82 -5.03 4.04
CA THR A 175 6.89 -4.21 4.66
C THR A 175 6.67 -2.73 4.34
N HIS A 176 6.60 -2.38 3.06
CA HIS A 176 6.40 -1.04 2.54
C HIS A 176 5.35 -1.04 1.43
N SER A 177 4.89 0.15 1.00
CA SER A 177 3.88 0.26 -0.03
C SER A 177 4.11 1.45 -0.96
N GLY A 178 4.35 1.17 -2.25
CA GLY A 178 4.33 2.19 -3.30
C GLY A 178 2.94 2.81 -3.50
N TRP A 179 1.87 2.07 -3.18
CA TRP A 179 0.51 2.59 -3.21
C TRP A 179 0.29 3.70 -2.17
N LEU A 180 0.85 3.53 -0.97
CA LEU A 180 0.83 4.56 0.08
C LEU A 180 1.55 5.83 -0.39
N GLU A 181 2.68 5.70 -1.09
CA GLU A 181 3.40 6.83 -1.67
C GLU A 181 2.57 7.56 -2.72
N ALA A 182 1.95 6.82 -3.65
CA ALA A 182 1.09 7.40 -4.68
C ALA A 182 -0.11 8.15 -4.06
N CYS A 183 -0.76 7.56 -3.05
CA CYS A 183 -1.83 8.21 -2.32
C CYS A 183 -1.36 9.51 -1.63
N HIS A 184 -0.19 9.46 -0.96
CA HIS A 184 0.40 10.64 -0.34
C HIS A 184 0.76 11.73 -1.37
N ASP A 185 1.28 11.35 -2.54
CA ASP A 185 1.58 12.26 -3.65
C ASP A 185 0.32 12.99 -4.13
N LEU A 186 -0.80 12.28 -4.22
CA LEU A 186 -2.07 12.80 -4.72
C LEU A 186 -2.97 13.42 -3.64
N GLY A 187 -2.65 13.22 -2.36
CA GLY A 187 -3.40 13.75 -1.22
C GLY A 187 -4.61 12.91 -0.84
N THR A 188 -4.60 11.63 -1.18
CA THR A 188 -5.58 10.64 -0.73
C THR A 188 -5.14 10.08 0.61
N ALA A 189 -6.00 10.14 1.62
CA ALA A 189 -5.70 9.52 2.90
C ALA A 189 -5.61 7.98 2.76
N VAL A 190 -4.84 7.34 3.63
CA VAL A 190 -4.71 5.88 3.62
C VAL A 190 -5.03 5.32 4.99
N ALA A 191 -5.82 4.24 5.02
CA ALA A 191 -5.89 3.33 6.15
C ALA A 191 -4.97 2.13 5.85
N ALA A 192 -3.94 1.95 6.66
CA ALA A 192 -2.92 0.93 6.48
C ALA A 192 -2.88 -0.04 7.66
N PRO A 193 -2.66 -1.35 7.42
CA PRO A 193 -2.59 -2.34 8.49
C PRO A 193 -1.29 -2.26 9.29
N THR A 194 -1.30 -2.83 10.48
CA THR A 194 -0.12 -2.88 11.38
C THR A 194 0.91 -3.94 11.01
N CYS A 195 0.68 -4.73 9.96
CA CYS A 195 1.59 -5.81 9.54
C CYS A 195 2.91 -5.34 8.92
N GLY A 196 3.04 -4.05 8.60
CA GLY A 196 4.23 -3.45 7.99
C GLY A 196 4.59 -2.11 8.61
N PHE A 197 5.60 -1.44 8.05
CA PHE A 197 6.12 -0.16 8.55
C PHE A 197 5.48 1.06 7.84
N TYR A 198 4.21 0.96 7.49
CA TYR A 198 3.50 1.98 6.69
C TYR A 198 3.41 3.33 7.40
N ALA A 199 3.15 3.34 8.71
CA ALA A 199 3.08 4.57 9.51
C ALA A 199 4.43 5.29 9.66
N GLU A 200 5.54 4.57 9.52
CA GLU A 200 6.88 5.16 9.45
C GLU A 200 7.21 5.69 8.05
N GLN A 201 6.55 5.13 7.03
CA GLN A 201 6.76 5.50 5.64
C GLN A 201 6.07 6.83 5.32
N ARG A 202 4.76 6.95 5.62
CA ARG A 202 3.95 8.18 5.40
C ARG A 202 2.84 8.27 6.45
N PRO A 203 2.29 9.48 6.70
CA PRO A 203 1.10 9.63 7.53
C PRO A 203 -0.04 8.74 7.01
N CYS A 204 -0.61 7.92 7.88
CA CYS A 204 -1.75 7.07 7.57
C CYS A 204 -2.55 6.79 8.86
N LEU A 205 -3.79 6.36 8.70
CA LEU A 205 -4.59 5.79 9.78
C LEU A 205 -4.22 4.31 9.92
N SER A 206 -3.89 3.87 11.12
CA SER A 206 -3.50 2.47 11.33
C SER A 206 -4.67 1.63 11.82
N TYR A 207 -4.75 0.37 11.36
CA TYR A 207 -5.69 -0.62 11.87
C TYR A 207 -5.02 -1.99 12.02
N GLY A 208 -5.52 -2.82 12.94
CA GLY A 208 -4.97 -4.15 13.23
C GLY A 208 -5.28 -5.13 12.09
N ASN A 209 -4.26 -5.63 11.42
CA ASN A 209 -4.36 -6.78 10.51
C ASN A 209 -2.97 -7.38 10.33
N THR A 210 -2.81 -8.62 10.76
CA THR A 210 -1.57 -9.39 10.61
C THR A 210 -1.88 -10.80 10.14
N ALA A 211 -0.90 -11.52 9.63
CA ALA A 211 -1.07 -12.91 9.24
C ALA A 211 -1.28 -13.84 10.46
N GLU A 212 -0.80 -13.41 11.61
CA GLU A 212 -0.84 -14.16 12.87
C GLU A 212 -2.18 -13.96 13.60
N ASP A 213 -2.63 -12.70 13.72
CA ASP A 213 -3.81 -12.34 14.54
C ASP A 213 -5.07 -12.14 13.69
N GLY A 214 -4.91 -11.99 12.36
CA GLY A 214 -6.01 -11.66 11.45
C GLY A 214 -6.43 -10.20 11.51
N LEU A 215 -7.64 -9.91 11.00
CA LEU A 215 -8.21 -8.57 10.95
C LEU A 215 -8.90 -8.20 12.27
N ASP A 216 -8.48 -7.09 12.86
CA ASP A 216 -9.26 -6.39 13.89
C ASP A 216 -10.26 -5.44 13.20
N GLY A 217 -11.49 -5.92 13.03
CA GLY A 217 -12.56 -5.19 12.36
C GLY A 217 -12.96 -3.90 13.07
N GLU A 218 -12.90 -3.87 14.41
CA GLU A 218 -13.24 -2.67 15.19
C GLU A 218 -12.21 -1.56 14.99
N SER A 219 -10.91 -1.91 14.92
CA SER A 219 -9.86 -0.93 14.64
C SER A 219 -9.97 -0.38 13.21
N LEU A 220 -10.32 -1.22 12.23
CA LEU A 220 -10.58 -0.77 10.85
C LEU A 220 -11.79 0.17 10.80
N ARG A 221 -12.89 -0.21 11.45
CA ARG A 221 -14.07 0.64 11.58
C ARG A 221 -13.71 2.00 12.20
N ALA A 222 -12.96 2.00 13.29
CA ALA A 222 -12.51 3.22 13.95
C ALA A 222 -11.68 4.11 13.02
N ALA A 223 -10.74 3.54 12.26
CA ALA A 223 -9.92 4.26 11.29
C ALA A 223 -10.77 4.90 10.17
N VAL A 224 -11.78 4.19 9.65
CA VAL A 224 -12.71 4.71 8.63
C VAL A 224 -13.54 5.87 9.18
N LEU A 225 -14.12 5.71 10.37
CA LEU A 225 -14.91 6.76 11.04
C LEU A 225 -14.07 8.00 11.36
N GLU A 226 -12.81 7.81 11.75
CA GLU A 226 -11.86 8.91 11.95
C GLU A 226 -11.58 9.66 10.65
N ALA A 227 -11.31 8.93 9.55
CA ALA A 227 -11.14 9.55 8.23
C ALA A 227 -12.39 10.31 7.78
N TYR A 228 -13.58 9.74 8.00
CA TYR A 228 -14.85 10.39 7.67
C TYR A 228 -15.05 11.69 8.43
N ARG A 229 -14.74 11.73 9.74
CA ARG A 229 -14.91 12.92 10.59
C ARG A 229 -13.88 14.00 10.32
N THR A 230 -12.59 13.61 10.15
CA THR A 230 -11.47 14.55 10.12
C THR A 230 -11.06 14.96 8.71
N ARG A 231 -11.44 14.17 7.69
CA ARG A 231 -11.05 14.43 6.28
C ARG A 231 -9.57 14.76 6.14
N PRO A 232 -8.64 13.89 6.57
CA PRO A 232 -7.23 14.22 6.60
C PRO A 232 -6.70 14.57 5.20
N ALA A 233 -5.97 15.67 5.10
CA ALA A 233 -5.43 16.19 3.85
C ALA A 233 -3.89 16.07 3.83
N TRP A 234 -3.38 14.87 3.94
CA TRP A 234 -1.94 14.58 3.90
C TRP A 234 -1.45 14.54 2.46
N ARG A 235 -1.05 15.67 1.97
CA ARG A 235 -0.54 15.77 0.60
C ARG A 235 0.90 16.26 0.58
N ALA A 236 1.74 15.59 -0.19
CA ALA A 236 3.07 16.05 -0.49
C ALA A 236 3.05 17.33 -1.33
N SER A 237 3.95 18.28 -1.05
CA SER A 237 4.22 19.35 -2.01
C SER A 237 5.20 18.86 -3.09
N GLY A 238 5.00 19.28 -4.34
CA GLY A 238 5.92 18.94 -5.43
C GLY A 238 7.36 19.34 -5.14
N ALA A 239 7.58 20.51 -4.51
CA ALA A 239 8.90 20.97 -4.11
C ALA A 239 9.55 20.06 -3.05
N ALA A 240 8.80 19.62 -2.05
CA ALA A 240 9.30 18.70 -1.02
C ALA A 240 9.68 17.35 -1.65
N ARG A 241 8.84 16.81 -2.54
CA ARG A 241 9.14 15.53 -3.22
C ARG A 241 10.34 15.64 -4.17
N ALA A 242 10.51 16.77 -4.86
CA ALA A 242 11.71 17.00 -5.68
C ALA A 242 13.00 17.06 -4.82
N ALA A 243 12.94 17.74 -3.67
CA ALA A 243 14.05 17.81 -2.73
C ALA A 243 14.40 16.43 -2.14
N GLU A 244 13.37 15.64 -1.75
CA GLU A 244 13.52 14.27 -1.24
C GLU A 244 14.18 13.37 -2.29
N ARG A 245 13.69 13.39 -3.55
CA ARG A 245 14.28 12.63 -4.66
C ARG A 245 15.75 13.00 -4.88
N ALA A 246 16.08 14.30 -4.87
CA ALA A 246 17.46 14.75 -5.00
C ALA A 246 18.34 14.28 -3.83
N ALA A 247 17.81 14.25 -2.60
CA ALA A 247 18.53 13.75 -1.43
C ALA A 247 18.79 12.24 -1.54
N VAL A 248 17.78 11.45 -1.92
CA VAL A 248 17.90 9.99 -2.15
C VAL A 248 18.93 9.71 -3.24
N ALA A 249 18.90 10.43 -4.37
CA ALA A 249 19.87 10.28 -5.46
C ALA A 249 21.29 10.58 -5.00
N ARG A 250 21.51 11.65 -4.20
CA ARG A 250 22.82 11.97 -3.63
C ARG A 250 23.30 10.88 -2.67
N ALA A 251 22.43 10.35 -1.83
CA ALA A 251 22.77 9.29 -0.89
C ALA A 251 23.24 8.02 -1.63
N HIS A 252 22.51 7.59 -2.66
CA HIS A 252 22.93 6.46 -3.51
C HIS A 252 24.28 6.72 -4.18
N ARG A 253 24.46 7.90 -4.78
CA ARG A 253 25.75 8.26 -5.41
C ARG A 253 26.91 8.18 -4.42
N ASN A 254 26.75 8.71 -3.22
CA ASN A 254 27.81 8.67 -2.20
C ASN A 254 28.10 7.22 -1.78
N LEU A 255 27.06 6.42 -1.53
CA LEU A 255 27.18 5.02 -1.16
C LEU A 255 27.93 4.21 -2.23
N TYR A 256 27.61 4.41 -3.52
CA TYR A 256 28.33 3.72 -4.62
C TYR A 256 29.78 4.21 -4.76
N HIS A 257 30.02 5.50 -4.57
CA HIS A 257 31.36 6.06 -4.64
C HIS A 257 32.29 5.54 -3.53
N ASP A 258 31.75 5.36 -2.32
CA ASP A 258 32.49 4.80 -1.19
C ASP A 258 32.86 3.31 -1.39
N LEU A 259 32.13 2.59 -2.25
CA LEU A 259 32.39 1.18 -2.57
C LEU A 259 33.40 1.00 -3.74
N THR A 260 33.73 2.05 -4.46
CA THR A 260 34.62 2.01 -5.62
C THR A 260 36.01 2.60 -5.35
N ARG A 261 36.23 3.07 -4.14
CA ARG A 261 37.53 3.51 -3.63
C ARG A 261 38.24 2.36 -2.91
#